data_1c85ee7ddfe63a20cf5e774a4f416d10
#
_entry.id   1c85ee7ddfe63a20cf5e774a4f416d10
#
_cell.length_a   1.000
_cell.length_b   1.000
_cell.length_c   1.000
_cell.angle_alpha   90.00
_cell.angle_beta   90.00
_cell.angle_gamma   90.00
#
_symmetry.space_group_name_H-M   'P 1'
#
loop_
_entity.id
_entity.type
_entity.pdbx_description
1 polymer ?
#
loop_
_entity_poly.entity_id
_entity_poly.type
_entity_poly.pdbx_seq_one_letter_code
_entity_poly.pdbx_strand_id
1 'polypeptide(L)'
;MTNEKFIYEAKELVRDYVADTIDKTETVPEFETYVVWNCYILGYQKALISTSLPDKMYYEVTYNAEKNEIYLDAYVKIHNRAIKM
;
A
#
# COMPACT_ATOMS: atom_id res chain seq x y z
N MET A 1 -17.32 -3.94 3.90
CA MET A 1 -16.41 -4.70 3.00
C MET A 1 -15.73 -5.79 3.79
N THR A 2 -15.64 -6.99 3.24
CA THR A 2 -14.89 -8.06 3.91
C THR A 2 -13.41 -7.73 3.91
N ASN A 3 -12.65 -8.32 4.85
CA ASN A 3 -11.21 -8.09 4.89
C ASN A 3 -10.52 -8.58 3.60
N GLU A 4 -10.96 -9.72 3.07
CA GLU A 4 -10.40 -10.26 1.83
C GLU A 4 -10.61 -9.31 0.65
N LYS A 5 -11.81 -8.77 0.52
CA LYS A 5 -12.12 -7.81 -0.54
C LYS A 5 -11.32 -6.52 -0.36
N PHE A 6 -11.21 -6.03 0.87
CA PHE A 6 -10.43 -4.84 1.16
C PHE A 6 -8.96 -5.03 0.76
N ILE A 7 -8.35 -6.16 1.14
CA ILE A 7 -6.95 -6.44 0.80
C ILE A 7 -6.77 -6.52 -0.71
N TYR A 8 -7.69 -7.16 -1.41
CA TYR A 8 -7.64 -7.21 -2.87
C TYR A 8 -7.67 -5.82 -3.48
N GLU A 9 -8.62 -4.98 -3.06
CA GLU A 9 -8.75 -3.62 -3.57
C GLU A 9 -7.52 -2.78 -3.23
N ALA A 10 -6.98 -2.93 -2.01
CA ALA A 10 -5.80 -2.20 -1.59
C ALA A 10 -4.60 -2.54 -2.47
N LYS A 11 -4.38 -3.82 -2.75
CA LYS A 11 -3.28 -4.25 -3.62
C LYS A 11 -3.44 -3.72 -5.04
N GLU A 12 -4.65 -3.74 -5.58
CA GLU A 12 -4.91 -3.24 -6.92
C GLU A 12 -4.67 -1.73 -7.02
N LEU A 13 -5.08 -0.96 -6.00
CA LEU A 13 -4.83 0.47 -5.94
C LEU A 13 -3.34 0.78 -5.94
N VAL A 14 -2.57 0.05 -5.14
CA VAL A 14 -1.12 0.23 -5.08
C VAL A 14 -0.49 -0.14 -6.42
N ARG A 15 -0.92 -1.24 -7.02
CA ARG A 15 -0.42 -1.67 -8.32
C ARG A 15 -0.65 -0.60 -9.39
N ASP A 16 -1.86 -0.05 -9.44
CA ASP A 16 -2.21 0.99 -10.40
C ASP A 16 -1.41 2.27 -10.18
N TYR A 17 -1.28 2.68 -8.92
CA TYR A 17 -0.48 3.86 -8.57
C TYR A 17 0.97 3.70 -9.00
N VAL A 18 1.59 2.57 -8.69
CA VAL A 18 2.98 2.30 -9.04
C VAL A 18 3.16 2.28 -10.56
N ALA A 19 2.25 1.62 -11.27
CA ALA A 19 2.30 1.57 -12.73
C ALA A 19 2.20 2.98 -13.35
N ASP A 20 1.38 3.86 -12.76
CA ASP A 20 1.21 5.23 -13.26
C ASP A 20 2.42 6.12 -12.95
N THR A 21 3.17 5.81 -11.89
CA THR A 21 4.33 6.64 -11.49
C THR A 21 5.63 6.21 -12.16
N ILE A 22 5.69 4.99 -12.71
CA ILE A 22 6.87 4.53 -13.45
C ILE A 22 6.89 5.22 -14.82
N ASP A 23 8.11 5.62 -15.25
CA ASP A 23 8.30 6.23 -16.56
C ASP A 23 7.85 5.27 -17.65
N LYS A 24 6.84 5.68 -18.41
CA LYS A 24 6.24 4.85 -19.47
C LYS A 24 7.11 4.72 -20.73
N THR A 25 8.21 5.43 -20.80
CA THR A 25 9.18 5.27 -21.90
C THR A 25 10.02 4.02 -21.72
N GLU A 26 10.02 3.43 -20.52
CA GLU A 26 10.71 2.20 -20.22
C GLU A 26 9.72 1.06 -20.00
N THR A 27 10.19 -0.18 -20.17
CA THR A 27 9.37 -1.34 -19.83
C THR A 27 9.13 -1.35 -18.33
N VAL A 28 7.84 -1.39 -17.93
CA VAL A 28 7.49 -1.52 -16.52
C VAL A 28 8.00 -2.86 -16.01
N PRO A 29 8.88 -2.88 -14.99
CA PRO A 29 9.35 -4.16 -14.45
C PRO A 29 8.20 -4.91 -13.78
N GLU A 30 8.24 -6.22 -13.84
CA GLU A 30 7.29 -7.03 -13.07
C GLU A 30 7.57 -6.83 -11.59
N PHE A 31 6.51 -6.65 -10.82
CA PHE A 31 6.63 -6.53 -9.39
C PHE A 31 5.41 -7.12 -8.71
N GLU A 32 5.56 -7.45 -7.46
CA GLU A 32 4.47 -7.97 -6.63
C GLU A 32 4.16 -6.98 -5.52
N THR A 33 2.90 -6.95 -5.12
CA THR A 33 2.46 -6.21 -3.94
C THR A 33 2.27 -7.20 -2.80
N TYR A 34 2.58 -6.77 -1.59
CA TYR A 34 2.36 -7.62 -0.42
C TYR A 34 1.91 -6.79 0.77
N VAL A 35 1.18 -7.44 1.67
CA VAL A 35 0.66 -6.79 2.88
C VAL A 35 1.73 -6.85 3.97
N VAL A 36 2.13 -5.69 4.48
CA VAL A 36 3.02 -5.60 5.64
C VAL A 36 2.22 -5.83 6.91
N TRP A 37 1.08 -5.16 7.02
CA TRP A 37 0.10 -5.39 8.08
C TRP A 37 -1.27 -4.89 7.63
N ASN A 38 -2.30 -5.38 8.30
CA ASN A 38 -3.65 -4.83 8.14
C ASN A 38 -4.36 -4.86 9.49
N CYS A 39 -5.32 -3.96 9.66
CA CYS A 39 -6.09 -3.88 10.88
C CYS A 39 -7.44 -3.21 10.65
N TYR A 40 -8.31 -3.35 11.63
CA TYR A 40 -9.58 -2.64 11.68
C TYR A 40 -9.55 -1.77 12.94
N ILE A 41 -9.70 -0.47 12.76
CA ILE A 41 -9.60 0.46 13.89
C ILE A 41 -10.61 1.59 13.74
N LEU A 42 -11.41 1.79 14.78
CA LEU A 42 -12.38 2.90 14.86
C LEU A 42 -13.30 3.02 13.63
N GLY A 43 -13.74 1.87 13.08
CA GLY A 43 -14.61 1.85 11.92
C GLY A 43 -13.87 1.93 10.59
N TYR A 44 -12.54 1.98 10.59
CA TYR A 44 -11.73 2.01 9.38
C TYR A 44 -11.02 0.68 9.18
N GLN A 45 -10.93 0.24 7.95
CA GLN A 45 -10.05 -0.85 7.56
C GLN A 45 -8.77 -0.23 7.01
N LYS A 46 -7.62 -0.68 7.52
CA LYS A 46 -6.32 -0.16 7.11
C LYS A 46 -5.37 -1.27 6.74
N ALA A 47 -4.51 -1.01 5.76
CA ALA A 47 -3.45 -1.92 5.39
C ALA A 47 -2.23 -1.13 4.98
N LEU A 48 -1.05 -1.62 5.35
CA LEU A 48 0.20 -1.12 4.82
C LEU A 48 0.67 -2.12 3.77
N ILE A 49 0.85 -1.64 2.55
CA ILE A 49 1.22 -2.44 1.39
C ILE A 49 2.62 -1.99 0.94
N SER A 50 3.43 -2.95 0.54
CA SER A 50 4.69 -2.63 -0.11
C SER A 50 4.84 -3.45 -1.38
N THR A 51 5.93 -3.25 -2.10
CA THR A 51 6.18 -3.94 -3.36
C THR A 51 7.57 -4.57 -3.34
N SER A 52 7.78 -5.47 -4.29
CA SER A 52 9.10 -6.10 -4.48
C SER A 52 10.12 -5.15 -5.13
N LEU A 53 9.73 -3.94 -5.50
CA LEU A 53 10.64 -2.95 -6.09
C LEU A 53 11.60 -2.41 -5.03
N PRO A 54 12.86 -2.10 -5.39
CA PRO A 54 13.86 -1.62 -4.43
C PRO A 54 13.79 -0.10 -4.19
N ASP A 55 12.59 0.45 -4.09
CA ASP A 55 12.37 1.90 -3.95
C ASP A 55 12.09 2.33 -2.51
N LYS A 56 12.03 1.39 -1.57
CA LYS A 56 11.74 1.66 -0.14
C LYS A 56 10.41 2.36 0.10
N MET A 57 9.46 2.20 -0.81
CA MET A 57 8.14 2.80 -0.70
C MET A 57 7.19 1.92 0.09
N TYR A 58 6.31 2.58 0.83
CA TYR A 58 5.20 1.95 1.55
C TYR A 58 3.93 2.72 1.23
N TYR A 59 2.82 2.01 1.20
CA TYR A 59 1.53 2.58 0.81
C TYR A 59 0.51 2.22 1.88
N GLU A 60 -0.05 3.22 2.54
CA GLU A 60 -1.11 3.00 3.51
C GLU A 60 -2.45 3.21 2.81
N VAL A 61 -3.27 2.17 2.84
CA VAL A 61 -4.61 2.20 2.26
C VAL A 61 -5.61 2.18 3.40
N THR A 62 -6.57 3.11 3.35
CA THR A 62 -7.60 3.24 4.38
C THR A 62 -8.97 3.23 3.71
N TYR A 63 -9.87 2.37 4.19
CA TYR A 63 -11.26 2.36 3.75
C TYR A 63 -12.14 2.94 4.85
N ASN A 64 -12.89 3.98 4.51
CA ASN A 64 -13.88 4.60 5.36
C ASN A 64 -15.26 4.12 4.92
N ALA A 65 -15.85 3.17 5.67
CA ALA A 65 -17.13 2.58 5.32
C ALA A 65 -18.28 3.58 5.39
N GLU A 66 -18.21 4.53 6.32
CA GLU A 66 -19.25 5.53 6.50
C GLU A 66 -19.40 6.41 5.26
N LYS A 67 -18.29 6.82 4.67
CA LYS A 67 -18.29 7.64 3.44
C LYS A 67 -18.18 6.81 2.18
N ASN A 68 -17.97 5.50 2.31
CA ASN A 68 -17.67 4.61 1.18
C ASN A 68 -16.56 5.16 0.30
N GLU A 69 -15.46 5.54 0.95
CA GLU A 69 -14.27 6.09 0.30
C GLU A 69 -13.05 5.28 0.68
N ILE A 70 -12.09 5.22 -0.22
CA ILE A 70 -10.81 4.57 0.03
C ILE A 70 -9.70 5.59 -0.26
N TYR A 71 -8.69 5.62 0.61
CA TYR A 71 -7.59 6.57 0.52
C TYR A 71 -6.28 5.81 0.36
N LEU A 72 -5.37 6.39 -0.42
CA LEU A 72 -4.03 5.84 -0.58
C LEU A 72 -3.01 6.92 -0.24
N ASP A 73 -2.14 6.63 0.73
CA ASP A 73 -1.05 7.50 1.14
C ASP A 73 0.27 6.79 0.82
N ALA A 74 1.16 7.48 0.14
CA ALA A 74 2.45 6.92 -0.25
C ALA A 74 3.56 7.50 0.63
N TYR A 75 4.42 6.61 1.18
CA TYR A 75 5.51 6.99 2.07
C TYR A 75 6.81 6.38 1.57
N VAL A 76 7.92 7.09 1.79
CA VAL A 76 9.24 6.54 1.56
C VAL A 76 9.93 6.32 2.91
N LYS A 77 10.57 5.16 3.06
CA LYS A 77 11.34 4.85 4.25
C LYS A 77 12.71 5.52 4.13
N ILE A 78 12.97 6.54 4.95
CA ILE A 78 14.21 7.33 4.88
C ILE A 78 15.23 6.96 5.95
N HIS A 79 14.84 6.21 6.97
CA HIS A 79 15.73 5.89 8.07
C HIS A 79 15.33 4.58 8.74
N ASN A 80 16.35 3.82 9.10
CA ASN A 80 16.21 2.63 9.93
C ASN A 80 17.43 2.52 10.83
N ARG A 81 17.20 2.43 12.13
CA ARG A 81 18.28 2.31 13.10
C ARG A 81 17.91 1.28 14.16
N ALA A 82 18.81 0.35 14.39
CA ALA A 82 18.66 -0.58 15.48
C ALA A 82 19.10 0.07 16.79
N ILE A 83 18.27 0.01 17.81
CA ILE A 83 18.57 0.50 19.13
C ILE A 83 18.57 -0.71 20.06
N LYS A 84 19.72 -0.97 20.67
CA LYS A 84 19.86 -2.10 21.58
C LYS A 84 19.20 -1.76 22.91
N MET A 85 18.30 -2.60 23.35
CA MET A 85 17.58 -2.46 24.62
C MET A 85 18.23 -3.28 25.73
#